data_898fe0bdba1690a09f1116c3b7197101
#
_entry.id   898fe0bdba1690a09f1116c3b7197101
#
_cell.length_a   1.000
_cell.length_b   1.000
_cell.length_c   1.000
_cell.angle_alpha   90.00
_cell.angle_beta   90.00
_cell.angle_gamma   90.00
#
_symmetry.space_group_name_H-M   'P 1'
#
loop_
_entity.id
_entity.type
_entity.pdbx_description
1 polymer ?
#
loop_
_entity_poly.entity_id
_entity_poly.type
_entity_poly.pdbx_seq_one_letter_code
_entity_poly.pdbx_strand_id
1 'polypeptide(L)'
;MVRRIDVTDATIGTWGAITALMREQMQNGSFEDTVVTLEWSEENPSLGIGTNEDADQVDVEEVRDRGLRCGRIYHSNGGGSGIFTPELPLVLVYYEHDPYDKEENSLLKHFDELNGAANAAALQQVGLDGEYRSIGDGEVVLDGNRYKVVASAATSFPRSEYFAAVSSIIWDAPPYGELMDEVIDMPDAKFEDKNTDSLTSRMRPISMLLDELEKEVTKDEIVDAFVEQNVEKIFGSDEEIVPTHWGDDEVSFIEDMTPYFESDTWINRISTDDLCRGAPEHLDIGIAAYKSRKLIKASVLLDDGEVYDIQYSGDFYFRPAHRATTTWLLDKMTAAVTGLDATDEDALQSAIEPFFERDDVEYPALEPSDFVKPITRAAKNTEPITEYCD
;
A
#
# COMPACT_ATOMS: atom_id res chain seq x y z
N MET A 1 -25.92 9.33 -4.72
CA MET A 1 -25.33 10.59 -4.16
C MET A 1 -24.05 10.22 -3.43
N VAL A 2 -22.95 10.86 -3.76
CA VAL A 2 -21.62 10.59 -3.17
C VAL A 2 -21.17 11.83 -2.40
N ARG A 3 -20.79 11.67 -1.12
CA ARG A 3 -20.23 12.75 -0.30
C ARG A 3 -18.84 13.09 -0.81
N ARG A 4 -18.51 14.39 -0.97
CA ARG A 4 -17.14 14.87 -1.18
C ARG A 4 -16.67 15.64 0.05
N ILE A 5 -15.52 15.27 0.60
CA ILE A 5 -14.90 15.93 1.75
C ILE A 5 -13.46 16.27 1.38
N ASP A 6 -13.15 17.55 1.40
CA ASP A 6 -11.81 18.04 1.15
C ASP A 6 -11.10 18.29 2.49
N VAL A 7 -9.93 17.66 2.68
CA VAL A 7 -9.12 17.72 3.91
C VAL A 7 -7.81 18.42 3.58
N THR A 8 -7.55 19.52 4.23
CA THR A 8 -6.28 20.26 4.18
C THR A 8 -5.43 19.93 5.40
N ASP A 9 -4.13 20.22 5.34
CA ASP A 9 -3.17 19.95 6.41
C ASP A 9 -3.13 18.47 6.88
N ALA A 10 -3.39 17.55 5.96
CA ALA A 10 -3.39 16.12 6.27
C ALA A 10 -2.00 15.63 6.66
N THR A 11 -1.98 14.63 7.55
CA THR A 11 -0.78 13.85 7.89
C THR A 11 -1.02 12.36 7.62
N ILE A 12 0.02 11.55 7.73
CA ILE A 12 -0.13 10.09 7.60
C ILE A 12 -1.09 9.53 8.67
N GLY A 13 -1.07 10.11 9.87
CA GLY A 13 -2.00 9.76 10.94
C GLY A 13 -3.44 10.14 10.61
N THR A 14 -3.67 11.32 10.00
CA THR A 14 -4.99 11.77 9.54
C THR A 14 -5.58 10.79 8.51
N TRP A 15 -4.78 10.37 7.53
CA TRP A 15 -5.23 9.34 6.57
C TRP A 15 -5.63 8.03 7.26
N GLY A 16 -4.79 7.56 8.20
CA GLY A 16 -5.10 6.36 8.99
C GLY A 16 -6.41 6.50 9.78
N ALA A 17 -6.61 7.65 10.43
CA ALA A 17 -7.80 7.94 11.22
C ALA A 17 -9.08 8.00 10.36
N ILE A 18 -9.03 8.64 9.19
CA ILE A 18 -10.15 8.68 8.24
C ILE A 18 -10.51 7.26 7.78
N THR A 19 -9.52 6.44 7.41
CA THR A 19 -9.77 5.05 7.00
C THR A 19 -10.39 4.23 8.14
N ALA A 20 -9.95 4.45 9.38
CA ALA A 20 -10.52 3.81 10.55
C ALA A 20 -11.97 4.24 10.80
N LEU A 21 -12.28 5.53 10.64
CA LEU A 21 -13.64 6.07 10.74
C LEU A 21 -14.57 5.43 9.69
N MET A 22 -14.15 5.42 8.42
CA MET A 22 -14.94 4.79 7.35
C MET A 22 -15.23 3.33 7.68
N ARG A 23 -14.23 2.59 8.16
CA ARG A 23 -14.41 1.19 8.59
C ARG A 23 -15.40 1.05 9.74
N GLU A 24 -15.37 1.94 10.73
CA GLU A 24 -16.32 1.93 11.85
C GLU A 24 -17.75 2.21 11.35
N GLN A 25 -17.94 3.18 10.47
CA GLN A 25 -19.24 3.48 9.86
C GLN A 25 -19.79 2.30 9.06
N MET A 26 -18.95 1.60 8.31
CA MET A 26 -19.29 0.36 7.60
C MET A 26 -19.76 -0.74 8.58
N GLN A 27 -19.08 -0.88 9.72
CA GLN A 27 -19.41 -1.90 10.72
C GLN A 27 -20.70 -1.63 11.47
N ASN A 28 -21.03 -0.37 11.73
CA ASN A 28 -22.24 0.03 12.46
C ASN A 28 -23.42 0.38 11.55
N GLY A 29 -23.25 0.32 10.23
CA GLY A 29 -24.31 0.55 9.23
C GLY A 29 -24.68 2.03 9.04
N SER A 30 -23.80 2.96 9.42
CA SER A 30 -23.96 4.40 9.17
C SER A 30 -23.13 4.92 7.99
N PHE A 31 -22.53 4.03 7.23
CA PHE A 31 -21.68 4.37 6.10
C PHE A 31 -22.47 5.02 4.95
N GLU A 32 -21.86 6.01 4.34
CA GLU A 32 -22.29 6.62 3.09
C GLU A 32 -21.12 6.63 2.11
N ASP A 33 -21.37 6.38 0.83
CA ASP A 33 -20.39 6.45 -0.22
C ASP A 33 -19.69 7.83 -0.20
N THR A 34 -18.37 7.82 -0.08
CA THR A 34 -17.60 9.03 0.22
C THR A 34 -16.33 9.11 -0.61
N VAL A 35 -16.10 10.27 -1.21
CA VAL A 35 -14.80 10.65 -1.78
C VAL A 35 -14.14 11.64 -0.83
N VAL A 36 -12.90 11.38 -0.47
CA VAL A 36 -12.07 12.26 0.35
C VAL A 36 -10.86 12.69 -0.47
N THR A 37 -10.63 13.99 -0.58
CA THR A 37 -9.36 14.51 -1.07
C THR A 37 -8.45 14.85 0.10
N LEU A 38 -7.19 14.48 0.03
CA LEU A 38 -6.20 14.86 1.03
C LEU A 38 -5.16 15.79 0.39
N GLU A 39 -5.04 16.97 0.94
CA GLU A 39 -3.93 17.88 0.71
C GLU A 39 -3.00 17.85 1.93
N TRP A 40 -1.75 17.47 1.70
CA TRP A 40 -0.77 17.29 2.78
C TRP A 40 -0.30 18.63 3.33
N SER A 41 0.05 18.61 4.61
CA SER A 41 0.60 19.78 5.29
C SER A 41 1.96 20.17 4.72
N GLU A 42 2.14 21.46 4.42
CA GLU A 42 3.45 22.02 4.04
C GLU A 42 4.43 22.03 5.23
N GLU A 43 3.91 22.26 6.44
CA GLU A 43 4.72 22.35 7.66
C GLU A 43 5.15 20.99 8.19
N ASN A 44 4.35 19.95 7.89
CA ASN A 44 4.54 18.60 8.43
C ASN A 44 4.41 17.52 7.34
N PRO A 45 5.31 17.49 6.34
CA PRO A 45 5.31 16.42 5.37
C PRO A 45 5.48 15.07 6.08
N SER A 46 4.95 14.00 5.48
CA SER A 46 4.85 12.71 6.16
C SER A 46 5.57 11.61 5.38
N LEU A 47 6.29 10.74 6.09
CA LEU A 47 6.66 9.42 5.56
C LEU A 47 5.65 8.40 6.03
N GLY A 48 5.06 7.68 5.08
CA GLY A 48 4.18 6.55 5.35
C GLY A 48 4.88 5.23 5.05
N ILE A 49 5.03 4.39 6.07
CA ILE A 49 5.52 3.02 5.90
C ILE A 49 4.39 2.18 5.31
N GLY A 50 4.68 1.39 4.29
CA GLY A 50 3.70 0.51 3.66
C GLY A 50 3.02 -0.42 4.66
N THR A 51 1.73 -0.71 4.44
CA THR A 51 0.90 -1.46 5.39
C THR A 51 1.55 -2.76 5.88
N ASN A 52 2.18 -3.50 4.99
CA ASN A 52 2.82 -4.78 5.28
C ASN A 52 4.35 -4.72 5.13
N GLU A 53 4.95 -3.54 4.98
CA GLU A 53 6.40 -3.41 4.95
C GLU A 53 7.00 -3.52 6.36
N ASP A 54 8.25 -3.95 6.41
CA ASP A 54 9.03 -4.03 7.64
C ASP A 54 9.43 -2.62 8.10
N ALA A 55 9.17 -2.30 9.37
CA ALA A 55 9.54 -1.00 9.94
C ALA A 55 11.06 -0.78 9.93
N ASP A 56 11.83 -1.85 10.11
CA ASP A 56 13.29 -1.78 10.20
C ASP A 56 13.97 -1.45 8.86
N GLN A 57 13.19 -1.42 7.77
CA GLN A 57 13.64 -0.88 6.48
C GLN A 57 13.63 0.66 6.43
N VAL A 58 13.08 1.32 7.44
CA VAL A 58 12.96 2.79 7.48
C VAL A 58 13.70 3.32 8.69
N ASP A 59 14.65 4.22 8.46
CA ASP A 59 15.28 4.97 9.55
C ASP A 59 14.31 6.03 10.08
N VAL A 60 13.44 5.60 11.01
CA VAL A 60 12.38 6.43 11.60
C VAL A 60 12.95 7.60 12.39
N GLU A 61 14.13 7.43 13.03
CA GLU A 61 14.78 8.50 13.79
C GLU A 61 15.29 9.58 12.84
N GLU A 62 16.00 9.20 11.78
CA GLU A 62 16.48 10.14 10.77
C GLU A 62 15.33 10.89 10.08
N VAL A 63 14.22 10.20 9.76
CA VAL A 63 13.02 10.82 9.21
C VAL A 63 12.49 11.92 10.13
N ARG A 64 12.37 11.64 11.43
CA ARG A 64 11.91 12.61 12.44
C ARG A 64 12.88 13.75 12.67
N ASP A 65 14.19 13.47 12.67
CA ASP A 65 15.24 14.49 12.83
C ASP A 65 15.25 15.48 11.67
N ARG A 66 14.82 15.05 10.48
CA ARG A 66 14.64 15.92 9.32
C ARG A 66 13.30 16.67 9.31
N GLY A 67 12.51 16.55 10.37
CA GLY A 67 11.27 17.29 10.56
C GLY A 67 10.04 16.69 9.84
N LEU A 68 10.13 15.44 9.34
CA LEU A 68 8.99 14.75 8.79
C LEU A 68 8.22 14.00 9.88
N ARG A 69 6.91 13.91 9.72
CA ARG A 69 6.13 12.94 10.48
C ARG A 69 6.37 11.54 9.92
N CYS A 70 6.33 10.56 10.79
CA CYS A 70 6.41 9.16 10.38
C CYS A 70 5.19 8.41 10.91
N GLY A 71 4.62 7.56 10.08
CA GLY A 71 3.53 6.67 10.46
C GLY A 71 3.43 5.48 9.51
N ARG A 72 2.62 4.50 9.88
CA ARG A 72 2.34 3.37 8.99
C ARG A 72 0.98 3.55 8.33
N ILE A 73 0.93 3.37 7.03
CA ILE A 73 -0.30 3.47 6.25
C ILE A 73 -1.32 2.45 6.78
N TYR A 74 -2.47 2.95 7.20
CA TYR A 74 -3.61 2.13 7.56
C TYR A 74 -4.51 1.94 6.36
N HIS A 75 -4.00 1.24 5.39
CA HIS A 75 -4.81 0.83 4.27
C HIS A 75 -4.38 -0.57 3.90
N SER A 76 -5.30 -1.48 3.76
CA SER A 76 -4.97 -2.91 3.76
C SER A 76 -4.45 -3.46 2.44
N ASN A 77 -4.06 -2.63 1.53
CA ASN A 77 -3.85 -3.07 0.16
C ASN A 77 -2.41 -3.16 -0.28
N GLY A 78 -1.49 -3.45 0.56
CA GLY A 78 -0.11 -3.56 0.13
C GLY A 78 0.30 -2.35 -0.74
N GLY A 79 1.38 -1.81 -0.47
CA GLY A 79 1.95 -0.66 -1.17
C GLY A 79 3.23 -0.37 -0.46
N GLY A 80 4.21 0.16 -1.18
CA GLY A 80 5.48 0.53 -0.60
C GLY A 80 5.37 1.78 0.25
N SER A 81 6.40 2.01 1.06
CA SER A 81 6.60 3.26 1.76
C SER A 81 6.74 4.43 0.81
N GLY A 82 6.35 5.61 1.25
CA GLY A 82 6.42 6.83 0.46
C GLY A 82 6.43 8.09 1.30
N ILE A 83 6.97 9.18 0.74
CA ILE A 83 6.90 10.51 1.33
C ILE A 83 5.73 11.25 0.70
N PHE A 84 4.90 11.85 1.54
CA PHE A 84 3.68 12.55 1.19
C PHE A 84 3.83 14.04 1.50
N THR A 85 3.68 14.85 0.46
CA THR A 85 3.88 16.31 0.47
C THR A 85 2.75 16.97 -0.32
N PRO A 86 2.57 18.30 -0.26
CA PRO A 86 1.55 19.01 -1.03
C PRO A 86 1.61 18.77 -2.55
N GLU A 87 2.76 18.31 -3.05
CA GLU A 87 2.95 17.94 -4.45
C GLU A 87 2.34 16.57 -4.81
N LEU A 88 1.85 15.82 -3.81
CA LEU A 88 1.28 14.48 -3.97
C LEU A 88 -0.14 14.40 -3.39
N PRO A 89 -1.13 15.16 -3.90
CA PRO A 89 -2.50 15.06 -3.39
C PRO A 89 -3.05 13.64 -3.56
N LEU A 90 -3.91 13.22 -2.63
CA LEU A 90 -4.61 11.94 -2.69
C LEU A 90 -6.09 12.14 -3.00
N VAL A 91 -6.64 11.22 -3.79
CA VAL A 91 -8.09 11.00 -3.90
C VAL A 91 -8.38 9.60 -3.38
N LEU A 92 -9.22 9.54 -2.34
CA LEU A 92 -9.67 8.33 -1.68
C LEU A 92 -11.15 8.14 -1.97
N VAL A 93 -11.57 6.96 -2.40
CA VAL A 93 -12.97 6.64 -2.62
C VAL A 93 -13.34 5.47 -1.75
N TYR A 94 -14.29 5.66 -0.87
CA TYR A 94 -14.87 4.61 -0.02
C TYR A 94 -16.28 4.31 -0.51
N TYR A 95 -16.57 3.03 -0.79
CA TYR A 95 -17.82 2.62 -1.41
C TYR A 95 -18.24 1.21 -1.06
N GLU A 96 -19.53 0.98 -1.19
CA GLU A 96 -20.14 -0.35 -1.11
C GLU A 96 -20.34 -0.92 -2.51
N HIS A 97 -20.13 -2.22 -2.67
CA HIS A 97 -20.39 -2.92 -3.92
C HIS A 97 -21.18 -4.19 -3.67
N ASP A 98 -22.04 -4.62 -4.62
CA ASP A 98 -22.95 -5.75 -4.41
C ASP A 98 -22.19 -7.04 -4.03
N PRO A 99 -22.49 -7.63 -2.84
CA PRO A 99 -21.79 -8.80 -2.33
C PRO A 99 -22.07 -10.09 -3.09
N TYR A 100 -23.15 -10.12 -3.86
CA TYR A 100 -23.62 -11.36 -4.48
C TYR A 100 -22.98 -11.63 -5.84
N ASP A 101 -22.39 -10.64 -6.47
CA ASP A 101 -21.63 -10.81 -7.71
C ASP A 101 -20.14 -10.98 -7.45
N LYS A 102 -19.66 -12.23 -7.43
CA LYS A 102 -18.24 -12.52 -7.21
C LYS A 102 -17.32 -11.95 -8.28
N GLU A 103 -17.79 -11.83 -9.53
CA GLU A 103 -16.99 -11.24 -10.60
C GLU A 103 -16.91 -9.72 -10.44
N GLU A 104 -18.03 -9.07 -10.11
CA GLU A 104 -18.10 -7.65 -9.82
C GLU A 104 -17.31 -7.27 -8.57
N ASN A 105 -17.20 -8.17 -7.59
CA ASN A 105 -16.46 -7.99 -6.34
C ASN A 105 -15.02 -8.48 -6.40
N SER A 106 -14.50 -8.88 -7.56
CA SER A 106 -13.09 -9.21 -7.71
C SER A 106 -12.23 -7.99 -7.45
N LEU A 107 -11.20 -8.13 -6.60
CA LEU A 107 -10.30 -7.05 -6.30
C LEU A 107 -9.48 -6.60 -7.51
N LEU A 108 -9.16 -7.51 -8.43
CA LEU A 108 -8.52 -7.16 -9.70
C LEU A 108 -9.40 -6.27 -10.55
N LYS A 109 -10.72 -6.50 -10.56
CA LYS A 109 -11.67 -5.61 -11.23
C LYS A 109 -11.66 -4.20 -10.63
N HIS A 110 -11.67 -4.09 -9.30
CA HIS A 110 -11.61 -2.79 -8.63
C HIS A 110 -10.29 -2.06 -8.89
N PHE A 111 -9.17 -2.78 -9.02
CA PHE A 111 -7.91 -2.16 -9.41
C PHE A 111 -7.89 -1.71 -10.87
N ASP A 112 -8.22 -2.60 -11.79
CA ASP A 112 -7.99 -2.38 -13.22
C ASP A 112 -9.17 -1.69 -13.89
N GLU A 113 -10.38 -2.22 -13.72
CA GLU A 113 -11.55 -1.75 -14.48
C GLU A 113 -12.19 -0.51 -13.87
N LEU A 114 -12.08 -0.30 -12.55
CA LEU A 114 -12.65 0.87 -11.90
C LEU A 114 -11.58 1.92 -11.62
N ASN A 115 -10.70 1.69 -10.66
CA ASN A 115 -9.72 2.69 -10.24
C ASN A 115 -8.69 3.01 -11.34
N GLY A 116 -8.11 1.99 -12.00
CA GLY A 116 -7.16 2.20 -13.10
C GLY A 116 -7.80 2.92 -14.28
N ALA A 117 -9.01 2.51 -14.69
CA ALA A 117 -9.74 3.18 -15.76
C ALA A 117 -10.13 4.62 -15.39
N ALA A 118 -10.48 4.88 -14.12
CA ALA A 118 -10.76 6.22 -13.63
C ALA A 118 -9.51 7.12 -13.69
N ASN A 119 -8.37 6.62 -13.26
CA ASN A 119 -7.09 7.34 -13.32
C ASN A 119 -6.72 7.71 -14.75
N ALA A 120 -6.83 6.76 -15.70
CA ALA A 120 -6.58 7.02 -17.11
C ALA A 120 -7.55 8.07 -17.68
N ALA A 121 -8.85 7.96 -17.37
CA ALA A 121 -9.86 8.90 -17.84
C ALA A 121 -9.65 10.32 -17.27
N ALA A 122 -9.26 10.45 -16.00
CA ALA A 122 -8.94 11.73 -15.39
C ALA A 122 -7.75 12.42 -16.08
N LEU A 123 -6.69 11.68 -16.37
CA LEU A 123 -5.55 12.18 -17.14
C LEU A 123 -5.97 12.61 -18.57
N GLN A 124 -6.83 11.82 -19.23
CA GLN A 124 -7.34 12.17 -20.57
C GLN A 124 -8.26 13.40 -20.53
N GLN A 125 -9.07 13.58 -19.47
CA GLN A 125 -9.94 14.73 -19.29
C GLN A 125 -9.15 16.04 -19.29
N VAL A 126 -7.96 16.05 -18.70
CA VAL A 126 -7.06 17.22 -18.68
C VAL A 126 -6.13 17.27 -19.91
N GLY A 127 -6.35 16.37 -20.86
CA GLY A 127 -5.68 16.37 -22.17
C GLY A 127 -4.32 15.70 -22.22
N LEU A 128 -4.00 14.85 -21.24
CA LEU A 128 -2.83 13.96 -21.26
C LEU A 128 -3.19 12.65 -21.95
N ASP A 129 -2.22 11.94 -22.53
CA ASP A 129 -2.42 10.59 -23.08
C ASP A 129 -2.31 9.56 -21.92
N GLY A 130 -3.39 9.53 -21.12
CA GLY A 130 -3.47 8.71 -19.91
C GLY A 130 -3.79 7.25 -20.22
N GLU A 131 -3.00 6.36 -19.66
CA GLU A 131 -3.21 4.92 -19.66
C GLU A 131 -3.08 4.38 -18.21
N TYR A 132 -3.48 3.14 -17.96
CA TYR A 132 -3.18 2.47 -16.71
C TYR A 132 -2.51 1.12 -16.95
N ARG A 133 -1.69 0.71 -15.99
CA ARG A 133 -1.18 -0.67 -15.94
C ARG A 133 -2.06 -1.53 -15.06
N SER A 134 -2.00 -2.83 -15.33
CA SER A 134 -2.52 -3.84 -14.40
C SER A 134 -2.03 -3.55 -12.98
N ILE A 135 -2.95 -3.56 -12.02
CA ILE A 135 -2.80 -3.11 -10.63
C ILE A 135 -2.90 -1.57 -10.47
N GLY A 136 -3.48 -0.87 -11.45
CA GLY A 136 -4.10 0.44 -11.27
C GLY A 136 -3.19 1.66 -11.36
N ASP A 137 -1.88 1.52 -11.52
CA ASP A 137 -0.99 2.68 -11.67
C ASP A 137 -1.34 3.49 -12.93
N GLY A 138 -1.46 4.82 -12.78
CA GLY A 138 -1.69 5.74 -13.91
C GLY A 138 -0.38 6.14 -14.57
N GLU A 139 -0.34 6.03 -15.89
CA GLU A 139 0.81 6.42 -16.72
C GLU A 139 0.38 7.43 -17.79
N VAL A 140 1.31 8.29 -18.19
CA VAL A 140 1.17 9.16 -19.37
C VAL A 140 2.14 8.70 -20.42
N VAL A 141 1.67 8.59 -21.67
CA VAL A 141 2.51 8.28 -22.83
C VAL A 141 2.87 9.59 -23.52
N LEU A 142 4.18 9.86 -23.64
CA LEU A 142 4.70 11.03 -24.33
C LEU A 142 5.91 10.63 -25.16
N ASP A 143 5.90 10.92 -26.45
CA ASP A 143 6.96 10.58 -27.41
C ASP A 143 7.37 9.09 -27.39
N GLY A 144 6.40 8.20 -27.12
CA GLY A 144 6.60 6.75 -27.03
C GLY A 144 7.19 6.28 -25.70
N ASN A 145 7.46 7.17 -24.77
CA ASN A 145 7.87 6.86 -23.40
C ASN A 145 6.66 6.82 -22.46
N ARG A 146 6.75 5.98 -21.42
CA ARG A 146 5.73 5.86 -20.40
C ARG A 146 6.26 6.41 -19.07
N TYR A 147 5.52 7.31 -18.49
CA TYR A 147 5.85 7.94 -17.22
C TYR A 147 4.76 7.64 -16.20
N LYS A 148 5.16 7.07 -15.05
CA LYS A 148 4.26 6.89 -13.92
C LYS A 148 3.97 8.26 -13.30
N VAL A 149 2.68 8.63 -13.29
CA VAL A 149 2.18 9.91 -12.78
C VAL A 149 1.14 9.73 -11.66
N VAL A 150 0.65 8.51 -11.46
CA VAL A 150 -0.26 8.16 -10.37
C VAL A 150 0.18 6.84 -9.76
N ALA A 151 0.33 6.80 -8.45
CA ALA A 151 0.40 5.57 -7.70
C ALA A 151 -0.99 5.27 -7.14
N SER A 152 -1.50 4.06 -7.40
CA SER A 152 -2.83 3.72 -6.95
C SER A 152 -2.88 2.39 -6.24
N ALA A 153 -3.94 2.25 -5.47
CA ALA A 153 -4.22 1.06 -4.70
C ALA A 153 -5.72 0.90 -4.50
N ALA A 154 -6.20 -0.33 -4.40
CA ALA A 154 -7.55 -0.62 -3.97
C ALA A 154 -7.57 -1.74 -2.95
N THR A 155 -8.50 -1.72 -2.03
CA THR A 155 -8.66 -2.72 -0.99
C THR A 155 -10.12 -3.00 -0.73
N SER A 156 -10.38 -4.15 -0.11
CA SER A 156 -11.65 -4.42 0.54
C SER A 156 -11.45 -4.48 2.05
N PHE A 157 -12.45 -4.03 2.79
CA PHE A 157 -12.43 -4.20 4.24
C PHE A 157 -12.81 -5.64 4.60
N PRO A 158 -12.11 -6.27 5.55
CA PRO A 158 -12.42 -7.65 5.95
C PRO A 158 -13.87 -7.82 6.38
N ARG A 159 -14.52 -8.85 5.86
CA ARG A 159 -15.92 -9.22 6.14
C ARG A 159 -16.97 -8.24 5.63
N SER A 160 -16.63 -7.40 4.69
CA SER A 160 -17.57 -6.42 4.16
C SER A 160 -17.52 -6.38 2.63
N GLU A 161 -18.55 -5.85 2.09
CA GLU A 161 -18.75 -5.53 0.69
C GLU A 161 -18.18 -4.16 0.35
N TYR A 162 -17.46 -3.56 1.31
CA TYR A 162 -16.92 -2.24 1.20
C TYR A 162 -15.50 -2.25 0.66
N PHE A 163 -15.24 -1.28 -0.18
CA PHE A 163 -13.97 -1.07 -0.84
C PHE A 163 -13.45 0.33 -0.58
N ALA A 164 -12.16 0.47 -0.73
CA ALA A 164 -11.52 1.77 -0.85
C ALA A 164 -10.54 1.75 -2.02
N ALA A 165 -10.59 2.79 -2.83
CA ALA A 165 -9.62 3.06 -3.88
C ALA A 165 -8.82 4.31 -3.51
N VAL A 166 -7.53 4.31 -3.86
CA VAL A 166 -6.60 5.40 -3.59
C VAL A 166 -5.89 5.76 -4.87
N SER A 167 -5.85 7.04 -5.18
CA SER A 167 -5.04 7.61 -6.25
C SER A 167 -4.12 8.68 -5.65
N SER A 168 -2.83 8.39 -5.59
CA SER A 168 -1.79 9.36 -5.22
C SER A 168 -1.27 10.00 -6.50
N ILE A 169 -1.57 11.27 -6.69
CA ILE A 169 -1.31 12.02 -7.90
C ILE A 169 0.07 12.68 -7.77
N ILE A 170 0.99 12.37 -8.67
CA ILE A 170 2.31 12.99 -8.70
C ILE A 170 2.16 14.33 -9.47
N TRP A 171 1.69 15.35 -8.73
CA TRP A 171 1.45 16.66 -9.33
C TRP A 171 2.75 17.37 -9.67
N ASP A 172 3.67 17.48 -8.70
CA ASP A 172 4.97 18.10 -8.90
C ASP A 172 6.09 17.25 -8.28
N ALA A 173 7.34 17.63 -8.49
CA ALA A 173 8.48 16.90 -7.94
C ALA A 173 8.53 17.08 -6.42
N PRO A 174 8.42 16.00 -5.64
CA PRO A 174 8.52 16.12 -4.20
C PRO A 174 9.94 16.56 -3.84
N PRO A 175 10.09 17.54 -2.91
CA PRO A 175 11.41 18.03 -2.50
C PRO A 175 12.26 16.97 -1.78
N TYR A 176 11.66 15.84 -1.40
CA TYR A 176 12.26 14.76 -0.62
C TYR A 176 12.59 13.51 -1.43
N GLY A 177 12.66 13.61 -2.77
CA GLY A 177 12.94 12.44 -3.61
C GLY A 177 14.28 11.76 -3.28
N GLU A 178 15.32 12.51 -3.01
CA GLU A 178 16.63 11.99 -2.58
C GLU A 178 16.55 11.39 -1.16
N LEU A 179 15.75 11.99 -0.28
CA LEU A 179 15.56 11.51 1.09
C LEU A 179 14.93 10.10 1.13
N MET A 180 14.03 9.77 0.21
CA MET A 180 13.47 8.42 0.16
C MET A 180 14.54 7.34 -0.03
N ASP A 181 15.49 7.61 -0.91
CA ASP A 181 16.60 6.69 -1.20
C ASP A 181 17.61 6.62 -0.02
N GLU A 182 17.64 7.64 0.86
CA GLU A 182 18.53 7.69 2.03
C GLU A 182 17.92 7.02 3.28
N VAL A 183 16.61 7.15 3.49
CA VAL A 183 15.95 6.71 4.73
C VAL A 183 15.18 5.40 4.59
N ILE A 184 15.03 4.89 3.38
CA ILE A 184 14.35 3.61 3.12
C ILE A 184 15.34 2.63 2.52
N ASP A 185 15.70 1.62 3.29
CA ASP A 185 16.52 0.50 2.81
C ASP A 185 15.69 -0.44 1.94
N MET A 186 15.73 -0.18 0.63
CA MET A 186 14.96 -0.97 -0.33
C MET A 186 15.75 -2.20 -0.77
N PRO A 187 15.15 -3.41 -0.65
CA PRO A 187 15.81 -4.62 -1.16
C PRO A 187 16.13 -4.51 -2.66
N ASP A 188 17.34 -4.92 -3.04
CA ASP A 188 17.81 -4.96 -4.44
C ASP A 188 16.80 -5.66 -5.37
N ALA A 189 16.10 -6.69 -4.86
CA ALA A 189 15.05 -7.39 -5.56
C ALA A 189 13.94 -6.47 -6.12
N LYS A 190 13.72 -5.29 -5.53
CA LYS A 190 12.74 -4.31 -6.04
C LYS A 190 13.13 -3.72 -7.39
N PHE A 191 14.41 -3.76 -7.71
CA PHE A 191 15.00 -3.17 -8.91
C PHE A 191 15.43 -4.21 -9.96
N GLU A 192 15.42 -5.53 -9.63
CA GLU A 192 15.86 -6.60 -10.54
C GLU A 192 15.15 -6.59 -11.91
N ASP A 193 13.88 -6.16 -11.97
CA ASP A 193 13.07 -6.08 -13.20
C ASP A 193 13.11 -4.68 -13.87
N LYS A 194 13.89 -3.74 -13.32
CA LYS A 194 13.93 -2.36 -13.75
C LYS A 194 15.34 -1.96 -14.14
N ASN A 195 15.45 -1.15 -15.20
CA ASN A 195 16.74 -0.54 -15.58
C ASN A 195 17.02 0.73 -14.75
N THR A 196 16.83 0.66 -13.42
CA THR A 196 17.01 1.80 -12.53
C THR A 196 17.32 1.35 -11.13
N ASP A 197 18.16 2.08 -10.44
CA ASP A 197 18.56 1.87 -9.05
C ASP A 197 17.89 2.88 -8.09
N SER A 198 16.91 3.67 -8.56
CA SER A 198 16.21 4.69 -7.77
C SER A 198 14.70 4.55 -7.86
N LEU A 199 14.02 4.76 -6.73
CA LEU A 199 12.56 4.77 -6.61
C LEU A 199 11.91 5.84 -7.49
N THR A 200 12.55 7.00 -7.62
CA THR A 200 12.00 8.19 -8.26
C THR A 200 12.28 8.28 -9.77
N SER A 201 13.24 7.52 -10.29
CA SER A 201 13.72 7.67 -11.69
C SER A 201 12.66 7.40 -12.78
N ARG A 202 11.56 6.72 -12.45
CA ARG A 202 10.45 6.42 -13.38
C ARG A 202 9.23 7.31 -13.18
N MET A 203 9.24 8.12 -12.13
CA MET A 203 8.19 9.06 -11.83
C MET A 203 8.44 10.36 -12.60
N ARG A 204 7.40 10.92 -13.18
CA ARG A 204 7.45 12.24 -13.79
C ARG A 204 6.26 13.06 -13.33
N PRO A 205 6.47 14.27 -12.80
CA PRO A 205 5.38 15.13 -12.36
C PRO A 205 4.44 15.50 -13.50
N ILE A 206 3.15 15.56 -13.19
CA ILE A 206 2.13 15.98 -14.17
C ILE A 206 2.36 17.42 -14.60
N SER A 207 2.74 18.32 -13.69
CA SER A 207 3.05 19.71 -13.99
C SER A 207 4.08 19.84 -15.12
N MET A 208 5.17 19.07 -15.05
CA MET A 208 6.21 19.07 -16.08
C MET A 208 5.72 18.56 -17.46
N LEU A 209 4.83 17.56 -17.47
CA LEU A 209 4.25 17.03 -18.70
C LEU A 209 3.28 18.04 -19.34
N LEU A 210 2.51 18.74 -18.50
CA LEU A 210 1.61 19.80 -18.96
C LEU A 210 2.36 21.00 -19.55
N ASP A 211 3.45 21.42 -18.90
CA ASP A 211 4.33 22.48 -19.38
C ASP A 211 4.94 22.14 -20.74
N GLU A 212 5.41 20.89 -20.92
CA GLU A 212 5.98 20.42 -22.20
C GLU A 212 4.94 20.38 -23.32
N LEU A 213 3.66 20.14 -22.96
CA LEU A 213 2.53 20.15 -23.89
C LEU A 213 1.88 21.53 -24.04
N GLU A 214 2.43 22.57 -23.42
CA GLU A 214 1.91 23.95 -23.41
C GLU A 214 0.43 24.02 -22.93
N LYS A 215 0.09 23.24 -21.86
CA LYS A 215 -1.25 23.16 -21.30
C LYS A 215 -1.30 23.88 -19.96
N GLU A 216 -2.30 24.73 -19.80
CA GLU A 216 -2.59 25.42 -18.54
C GLU A 216 -3.67 24.65 -17.77
N VAL A 217 -3.24 23.79 -16.85
CA VAL A 217 -4.12 23.04 -15.95
C VAL A 217 -3.56 23.19 -14.52
N THR A 218 -4.43 23.47 -13.57
CA THR A 218 -4.08 23.64 -12.16
C THR A 218 -4.11 22.31 -11.40
N LYS A 219 -3.50 22.28 -10.21
CA LYS A 219 -3.57 21.13 -9.29
C LYS A 219 -5.02 20.80 -8.93
N ASP A 220 -5.85 21.81 -8.66
CA ASP A 220 -7.24 21.61 -8.28
C ASP A 220 -8.06 21.02 -9.43
N GLU A 221 -7.84 21.46 -10.66
CA GLU A 221 -8.52 20.88 -11.85
C GLU A 221 -8.14 19.42 -12.08
N ILE A 222 -6.89 19.05 -11.80
CA ILE A 222 -6.47 17.63 -11.80
C ILE A 222 -7.19 16.85 -10.72
N VAL A 223 -7.17 17.31 -9.47
CA VAL A 223 -7.84 16.64 -8.35
C VAL A 223 -9.35 16.48 -8.64
N ASP A 224 -9.99 17.54 -9.15
CA ASP A 224 -11.41 17.49 -9.53
C ASP A 224 -11.67 16.45 -10.62
N ALA A 225 -10.81 16.37 -11.65
CA ALA A 225 -10.94 15.35 -12.69
C ALA A 225 -10.82 13.93 -12.12
N PHE A 226 -9.91 13.70 -11.16
CA PHE A 226 -9.81 12.41 -10.49
C PHE A 226 -11.03 12.09 -9.63
N VAL A 227 -11.59 13.05 -8.91
CA VAL A 227 -12.85 12.90 -8.17
C VAL A 227 -13.99 12.52 -9.11
N GLU A 228 -14.20 13.31 -10.17
CA GLU A 228 -15.27 13.11 -11.15
C GLU A 228 -15.17 11.74 -11.83
N GLN A 229 -13.99 11.37 -12.31
CA GLN A 229 -13.81 10.10 -13.03
C GLN A 229 -13.89 8.88 -12.12
N ASN A 230 -13.42 8.96 -10.87
CA ASN A 230 -13.62 7.88 -9.92
C ASN A 230 -15.10 7.70 -9.57
N VAL A 231 -15.85 8.79 -9.35
CA VAL A 231 -17.29 8.70 -9.11
C VAL A 231 -18.01 8.14 -10.33
N GLU A 232 -17.70 8.62 -11.54
CA GLU A 232 -18.34 8.12 -12.78
C GLU A 232 -18.09 6.61 -13.00
N LYS A 233 -16.85 6.13 -12.78
CA LYS A 233 -16.49 4.72 -13.03
C LYS A 233 -17.02 3.77 -11.97
N ILE A 234 -17.06 4.20 -10.71
CA ILE A 234 -17.47 3.36 -9.58
C ILE A 234 -18.99 3.36 -9.42
N PHE A 235 -19.64 4.52 -9.53
CA PHE A 235 -21.05 4.69 -9.21
C PHE A 235 -21.94 4.94 -10.45
N GLY A 236 -21.34 5.34 -11.57
CA GLY A 236 -22.04 5.71 -12.80
C GLY A 236 -22.13 7.22 -13.05
N SER A 237 -22.42 7.59 -14.30
CA SER A 237 -22.42 8.99 -14.76
C SER A 237 -23.54 9.87 -14.19
N ASP A 238 -24.58 9.26 -13.60
CA ASP A 238 -25.75 9.96 -13.10
C ASP A 238 -25.65 10.30 -11.59
N GLU A 239 -24.55 9.91 -10.93
CA GLU A 239 -24.33 10.16 -9.51
C GLU A 239 -23.93 11.61 -9.22
N GLU A 240 -24.63 12.20 -8.26
CA GLU A 240 -24.38 13.57 -7.80
C GLU A 240 -23.27 13.57 -6.74
N ILE A 241 -22.25 14.39 -6.97
CA ILE A 241 -21.18 14.66 -6.01
C ILE A 241 -21.62 15.84 -5.14
N VAL A 242 -21.76 15.60 -3.84
CA VAL A 242 -22.21 16.63 -2.89
C VAL A 242 -21.07 17.03 -1.96
N PRO A 243 -20.53 18.25 -2.10
CA PRO A 243 -19.56 18.78 -1.16
C PRO A 243 -20.16 18.85 0.26
N THR A 244 -19.43 18.35 1.24
CA THR A 244 -19.84 18.31 2.64
C THR A 244 -18.63 18.41 3.56
N HIS A 245 -18.86 18.39 4.87
CA HIS A 245 -17.83 18.42 5.89
C HIS A 245 -18.01 17.26 6.86
N TRP A 246 -16.97 16.92 7.59
CA TRP A 246 -17.07 16.00 8.72
C TRP A 246 -18.03 16.56 9.78
N GLY A 247 -18.87 15.70 10.33
CA GLY A 247 -19.66 16.04 11.53
C GLY A 247 -18.78 16.13 12.78
N ASP A 248 -19.30 16.76 13.84
CA ASP A 248 -18.52 16.98 15.08
C ASP A 248 -17.98 15.66 15.68
N ASP A 249 -18.77 14.58 15.66
CA ASP A 249 -18.35 13.26 16.16
C ASP A 249 -17.27 12.63 15.25
N GLU A 250 -17.36 12.82 13.93
CA GLU A 250 -16.38 12.36 12.96
C GLU A 250 -15.04 13.10 13.13
N VAL A 251 -15.08 14.43 13.32
CA VAL A 251 -13.89 15.25 13.62
C VAL A 251 -13.22 14.77 14.90
N SER A 252 -14.00 14.60 15.98
CA SER A 252 -13.46 14.12 17.26
C SER A 252 -12.79 12.74 17.12
N PHE A 253 -13.40 11.84 16.38
CA PHE A 253 -12.81 10.52 16.13
C PHE A 253 -11.47 10.62 15.37
N ILE A 254 -11.42 11.45 14.32
CA ILE A 254 -10.21 11.64 13.52
C ILE A 254 -9.10 12.24 14.38
N GLU A 255 -9.39 13.28 15.19
CA GLU A 255 -8.42 13.91 16.08
C GLU A 255 -7.88 12.93 17.13
N ASP A 256 -8.73 12.11 17.74
CA ASP A 256 -8.35 11.13 18.77
C ASP A 256 -7.50 10.00 18.18
N MET A 257 -7.77 9.57 16.94
CA MET A 257 -7.09 8.43 16.31
C MET A 257 -5.80 8.80 15.57
N THR A 258 -5.66 10.04 15.12
CA THR A 258 -4.48 10.50 14.35
C THR A 258 -3.16 10.17 15.06
N PRO A 259 -2.96 10.46 16.38
CA PRO A 259 -1.71 10.15 17.07
C PRO A 259 -1.42 8.65 17.17
N TYR A 260 -2.44 7.81 17.16
CA TYR A 260 -2.26 6.36 17.20
C TYR A 260 -1.54 5.84 15.95
N PHE A 261 -1.93 6.34 14.76
CA PHE A 261 -1.34 5.91 13.49
C PHE A 261 0.08 6.45 13.24
N GLU A 262 0.54 7.40 14.07
CA GLU A 262 1.91 7.94 14.09
C GLU A 262 2.72 7.40 15.29
N SER A 263 2.13 6.53 16.13
CA SER A 263 2.80 5.98 17.31
C SER A 263 3.78 4.85 16.95
N ASP A 264 4.82 4.69 17.77
CA ASP A 264 5.80 3.60 17.62
C ASP A 264 5.13 2.23 17.68
N THR A 265 4.08 2.07 18.51
CA THR A 265 3.30 0.84 18.58
C THR A 265 2.66 0.46 17.24
N TRP A 266 2.15 1.45 16.51
CA TRP A 266 1.56 1.20 15.19
C TRP A 266 2.62 1.06 14.11
N ILE A 267 3.67 1.87 14.16
CA ILE A 267 4.80 1.84 13.21
C ILE A 267 5.45 0.46 13.23
N ASN A 268 5.81 -0.04 14.41
CA ASN A 268 6.60 -1.27 14.59
C ASN A 268 5.76 -2.56 14.62
N ARG A 269 4.47 -2.53 14.25
CA ARG A 269 3.63 -3.73 14.25
C ARG A 269 4.11 -4.86 13.32
N ILE A 270 4.98 -4.55 12.37
CA ILE A 270 5.74 -5.49 11.54
C ILE A 270 7.18 -5.00 11.58
N SER A 271 8.05 -5.74 12.28
CA SER A 271 9.45 -5.41 12.51
C SER A 271 10.25 -6.71 12.67
N THR A 272 11.34 -6.85 11.96
CA THR A 272 12.24 -7.98 12.08
C THR A 272 12.85 -8.04 13.48
N ASP A 273 13.10 -6.89 14.13
CA ASP A 273 13.57 -6.79 15.52
C ASP A 273 12.56 -7.40 16.50
N ASP A 274 11.24 -7.24 16.23
CA ASP A 274 10.21 -7.86 17.04
C ASP A 274 10.17 -9.39 16.88
N LEU A 275 10.50 -9.91 15.68
CA LEU A 275 10.66 -11.35 15.46
C LEU A 275 11.82 -11.92 16.29
N CYS A 276 12.90 -11.16 16.43
CA CYS A 276 14.05 -11.54 17.25
C CYS A 276 13.75 -11.51 18.75
N ARG A 277 12.82 -10.66 19.17
CA ARG A 277 12.60 -10.38 20.59
C ARG A 277 12.10 -11.61 21.37
N GLY A 278 12.97 -12.14 22.22
CA GLY A 278 12.69 -13.33 23.03
C GLY A 278 12.88 -14.65 22.30
N ALA A 279 13.41 -14.62 21.08
CA ALA A 279 13.84 -15.83 20.39
C ALA A 279 15.07 -16.46 21.07
N PRO A 280 15.24 -17.79 21.00
CA PRO A 280 16.41 -18.48 21.55
C PRO A 280 17.73 -18.01 20.91
N GLU A 281 18.75 -17.73 21.74
CA GLU A 281 20.07 -17.22 21.30
C GLU A 281 20.85 -18.13 20.35
N HIS A 282 20.47 -19.41 20.26
CA HIS A 282 21.15 -20.39 19.39
C HIS A 282 20.63 -20.40 17.95
N LEU A 283 19.58 -19.64 17.66
CA LEU A 283 19.04 -19.57 16.32
C LEU A 283 19.91 -18.72 15.40
N ASP A 284 19.82 -19.01 14.11
CA ASP A 284 20.31 -18.16 13.05
C ASP A 284 19.15 -17.35 12.46
N ILE A 285 19.44 -16.17 11.95
CA ILE A 285 18.50 -15.37 11.17
C ILE A 285 18.98 -15.23 9.74
N GLY A 286 18.06 -15.36 8.78
CA GLY A 286 18.30 -15.02 7.39
C GLY A 286 17.22 -14.08 6.89
N ILE A 287 17.61 -13.11 6.07
CA ILE A 287 16.69 -12.12 5.49
C ILE A 287 16.88 -12.10 3.98
N ALA A 288 15.78 -12.24 3.25
CA ALA A 288 15.82 -12.09 1.81
C ALA A 288 14.49 -11.62 1.22
N ALA A 289 14.58 -11.01 0.06
CA ALA A 289 13.43 -10.60 -0.72
C ALA A 289 13.37 -11.35 -2.06
N TYR A 290 12.16 -11.49 -2.55
CA TYR A 290 11.87 -11.98 -3.89
C TYR A 290 10.80 -11.09 -4.52
N LYS A 291 11.00 -10.73 -5.78
CA LYS A 291 10.03 -9.99 -6.56
C LYS A 291 9.64 -10.75 -7.81
N SER A 292 8.35 -10.99 -7.95
CA SER A 292 7.70 -11.32 -9.20
C SER A 292 6.89 -10.08 -9.66
N ARG A 293 5.58 -10.09 -9.49
CA ARG A 293 4.74 -8.90 -9.66
C ARG A 293 4.70 -8.04 -8.39
N LYS A 294 4.75 -8.69 -7.22
CA LYS A 294 4.81 -8.07 -5.90
C LYS A 294 6.14 -8.39 -5.22
N LEU A 295 6.58 -7.50 -4.34
CA LEU A 295 7.76 -7.73 -3.52
C LEU A 295 7.34 -8.44 -2.23
N ILE A 296 7.99 -9.56 -1.93
CA ILE A 296 7.86 -10.27 -0.66
C ILE A 296 9.25 -10.43 -0.05
N LYS A 297 9.39 -9.99 1.19
CA LYS A 297 10.56 -10.21 2.05
C LYS A 297 10.18 -11.26 3.08
N ALA A 298 11.09 -12.15 3.41
CA ALA A 298 11.01 -13.04 4.55
C ALA A 298 12.20 -12.81 5.46
N SER A 299 11.93 -12.56 6.73
CA SER A 299 12.87 -12.65 7.83
C SER A 299 12.61 -14.00 8.51
N VAL A 300 13.60 -14.90 8.49
CA VAL A 300 13.44 -16.32 8.85
C VAL A 300 14.37 -16.66 10.00
N LEU A 301 13.83 -17.11 11.12
CA LEU A 301 14.59 -17.73 12.18
C LEU A 301 14.76 -19.22 11.88
N LEU A 302 15.98 -19.72 12.04
CA LEU A 302 16.36 -21.09 11.70
C LEU A 302 16.97 -21.80 12.91
N ASP A 303 16.55 -23.06 13.13
CA ASP A 303 17.13 -23.99 14.08
C ASP A 303 17.78 -25.16 13.29
N ASP A 304 19.10 -25.23 13.27
CA ASP A 304 19.86 -26.23 12.47
C ASP A 304 19.42 -26.31 10.98
N GLY A 305 19.00 -25.19 10.38
CA GLY A 305 18.55 -25.10 8.98
C GLY A 305 17.06 -25.38 8.76
N GLU A 306 16.32 -25.77 9.80
CA GLU A 306 14.86 -25.88 9.78
C GLU A 306 14.21 -24.53 10.15
N VAL A 307 13.09 -24.22 9.53
CA VAL A 307 12.32 -23.01 9.83
C VAL A 307 11.78 -23.06 11.26
N TYR A 308 12.21 -22.13 12.11
CA TYR A 308 11.68 -21.93 13.45
C TYR A 308 10.51 -20.98 13.48
N ASP A 309 10.67 -19.78 12.84
CA ASP A 309 9.63 -18.78 12.72
C ASP A 309 9.90 -17.90 11.49
N ILE A 310 8.88 -17.22 10.97
CA ILE A 310 8.99 -16.34 9.80
C ILE A 310 8.12 -15.10 9.97
N GLN A 311 8.68 -13.94 9.66
CA GLN A 311 7.93 -12.73 9.37
C GLN A 311 7.98 -12.42 7.87
N TYR A 312 6.81 -12.43 7.25
CA TYR A 312 6.66 -11.93 5.88
C TYR A 312 6.32 -10.45 5.88
N SER A 313 6.98 -9.71 5.01
CA SER A 313 6.72 -8.29 4.77
C SER A 313 6.82 -7.95 3.28
N GLY A 314 6.35 -6.76 2.87
CA GLY A 314 6.44 -6.30 1.48
C GLY A 314 5.19 -5.59 0.96
N ASP A 315 5.14 -5.39 -0.36
CA ASP A 315 4.08 -4.63 -1.04
C ASP A 315 2.91 -5.52 -1.49
N PHE A 316 2.53 -6.49 -0.70
CA PHE A 316 1.46 -7.46 -0.99
C PHE A 316 0.33 -7.39 0.03
N TYR A 317 -0.81 -7.99 -0.32
CA TYR A 317 -1.90 -8.24 0.60
C TYR A 317 -2.81 -9.35 0.07
N PHE A 318 -3.69 -9.84 0.95
CA PHE A 318 -4.72 -10.81 0.65
C PHE A 318 -6.09 -10.23 0.89
N ARG A 319 -7.08 -10.65 0.10
CA ARG A 319 -8.49 -10.39 0.38
C ARG A 319 -9.14 -11.66 0.91
N PRO A 320 -9.28 -11.82 2.23
CA PRO A 320 -10.05 -12.92 2.79
C PRO A 320 -11.54 -12.61 2.74
N ALA A 321 -12.34 -13.53 2.19
CA ALA A 321 -13.81 -13.37 2.10
C ALA A 321 -14.50 -13.41 3.46
N HIS A 322 -13.93 -14.07 4.48
CA HIS A 322 -14.51 -14.20 5.80
C HIS A 322 -13.47 -14.07 6.90
N ARG A 323 -13.84 -13.43 8.00
CA ARG A 323 -13.20 -13.32 9.34
C ARG A 323 -11.67 -13.43 9.45
N ALA A 324 -10.97 -13.86 8.43
CA ALA A 324 -9.53 -13.91 8.37
C ALA A 324 -8.95 -12.51 8.10
N THR A 325 -7.80 -12.21 8.64
CA THR A 325 -6.99 -11.05 8.30
C THR A 325 -5.77 -11.51 7.51
N THR A 326 -5.10 -10.62 6.81
CA THR A 326 -3.81 -10.93 6.18
C THR A 326 -2.85 -11.53 7.22
N THR A 327 -2.75 -10.94 8.41
CA THR A 327 -1.91 -11.43 9.51
C THR A 327 -2.27 -12.87 9.89
N TRP A 328 -3.56 -13.18 10.09
CA TRP A 328 -3.98 -14.54 10.44
C TRP A 328 -3.59 -15.56 9.36
N LEU A 329 -3.67 -15.17 8.08
CA LEU A 329 -3.31 -16.07 6.98
C LEU A 329 -1.79 -16.30 6.95
N LEU A 330 -1.00 -15.24 7.14
CA LEU A 330 0.46 -15.34 7.26
C LEU A 330 0.88 -16.21 8.44
N ASP A 331 0.24 -16.07 9.62
CA ASP A 331 0.49 -16.92 10.78
C ASP A 331 0.24 -18.41 10.46
N LYS A 332 -0.80 -18.70 9.67
CA LYS A 332 -1.10 -20.06 9.24
C LYS A 332 -0.08 -20.60 8.23
N MET A 333 0.38 -19.75 7.30
CA MET A 333 1.43 -20.12 6.34
C MET A 333 2.76 -20.36 7.08
N THR A 334 3.13 -19.51 8.03
CA THR A 334 4.30 -19.70 8.90
C THR A 334 4.22 -21.03 9.65
N ALA A 335 3.08 -21.30 10.31
CA ALA A 335 2.90 -22.56 11.04
C ALA A 335 2.96 -23.82 10.14
N ALA A 336 2.60 -23.69 8.87
CA ALA A 336 2.67 -24.81 7.92
C ALA A 336 4.10 -25.14 7.46
N VAL A 337 5.01 -24.16 7.47
CA VAL A 337 6.42 -24.36 7.07
C VAL A 337 7.36 -24.51 8.25
N THR A 338 6.93 -24.24 9.48
CA THR A 338 7.75 -24.46 10.70
C THR A 338 8.16 -25.91 10.83
N GLY A 339 9.45 -26.14 11.07
CA GLY A 339 10.09 -27.47 11.17
C GLY A 339 10.43 -28.09 9.81
N LEU A 340 10.24 -27.40 8.70
CA LEU A 340 10.71 -27.84 7.39
C LEU A 340 12.13 -27.33 7.14
N ASP A 341 12.92 -28.08 6.39
CA ASP A 341 14.22 -27.63 5.87
C ASP A 341 13.99 -26.39 4.99
N ALA A 342 14.57 -25.25 5.40
CA ALA A 342 14.42 -23.98 4.72
C ALA A 342 15.02 -23.94 3.30
N THR A 343 15.79 -24.97 2.91
CA THR A 343 16.35 -25.12 1.57
C THR A 343 15.55 -26.07 0.68
N ASP A 344 14.61 -26.84 1.22
CA ASP A 344 13.74 -27.77 0.48
C ASP A 344 12.55 -27.02 -0.13
N GLU A 345 12.77 -26.49 -1.34
CA GLU A 345 11.77 -25.70 -2.07
C GLU A 345 10.49 -26.50 -2.34
N ASP A 346 10.61 -27.82 -2.63
CA ASP A 346 9.45 -28.67 -2.93
C ASP A 346 8.58 -28.91 -1.67
N ALA A 347 9.21 -29.13 -0.52
CA ALA A 347 8.50 -29.30 0.74
C ALA A 347 7.79 -28.00 1.15
N LEU A 348 8.47 -26.86 1.08
CA LEU A 348 7.91 -25.54 1.36
C LEU A 348 6.76 -25.21 0.41
N GLN A 349 6.92 -25.46 -0.89
CA GLN A 349 5.88 -25.25 -1.91
C GLN A 349 4.63 -26.07 -1.57
N SER A 350 4.80 -27.36 -1.27
CA SER A 350 3.69 -28.26 -0.92
C SER A 350 2.95 -27.83 0.35
N ALA A 351 3.64 -27.16 1.29
CA ALA A 351 3.03 -26.63 2.51
C ALA A 351 2.23 -25.33 2.26
N ILE A 352 2.66 -24.51 1.29
CA ILE A 352 2.06 -23.21 0.98
C ILE A 352 0.90 -23.34 -0.02
N GLU A 353 0.99 -24.21 -1.03
CA GLU A 353 -0.02 -24.37 -2.08
C GLU A 353 -1.47 -24.47 -1.58
N PRO A 354 -1.79 -25.23 -0.50
CA PRO A 354 -3.18 -25.37 -0.03
C PRO A 354 -3.84 -24.06 0.38
N PHE A 355 -3.07 -23.02 0.72
CA PHE A 355 -3.62 -21.70 1.03
C PHE A 355 -4.14 -21.02 -0.22
N PHE A 356 -3.47 -21.20 -1.36
CA PHE A 356 -3.86 -20.59 -2.65
C PHE A 356 -4.98 -21.34 -3.36
N GLU A 357 -5.31 -22.55 -2.93
CA GLU A 357 -6.47 -23.31 -3.43
C GLU A 357 -7.80 -22.92 -2.74
N ARG A 358 -7.75 -21.96 -1.80
CA ARG A 358 -8.92 -21.54 -1.03
C ARG A 358 -9.81 -20.62 -1.85
N ASP A 359 -11.10 -20.98 -1.97
CA ASP A 359 -12.13 -20.16 -2.63
C ASP A 359 -12.52 -18.88 -1.84
N ASP A 360 -12.11 -18.79 -0.56
CA ASP A 360 -12.47 -17.71 0.34
C ASP A 360 -11.34 -16.68 0.53
N VAL A 361 -10.29 -16.73 -0.29
CA VAL A 361 -9.19 -15.77 -0.28
C VAL A 361 -8.78 -15.45 -1.71
N GLU A 362 -8.69 -14.16 -2.04
CA GLU A 362 -8.04 -13.71 -3.26
C GLU A 362 -6.57 -13.32 -3.00
N TYR A 363 -5.72 -13.64 -3.95
CA TYR A 363 -4.27 -13.39 -3.92
C TYR A 363 -3.85 -12.53 -5.12
N PRO A 364 -4.18 -11.24 -5.15
CA PRO A 364 -3.97 -10.41 -6.32
C PRO A 364 -2.51 -10.36 -6.73
N ALA A 365 -2.22 -10.87 -7.93
CA ALA A 365 -0.87 -10.91 -8.51
C ALA A 365 0.16 -11.68 -7.69
N LEU A 366 -0.26 -12.69 -6.93
CA LEU A 366 0.60 -13.53 -6.08
C LEU A 366 0.46 -15.02 -6.47
N GLU A 367 1.55 -15.74 -6.29
CA GLU A 367 1.66 -17.19 -6.47
C GLU A 367 2.31 -17.83 -5.23
N PRO A 368 2.09 -19.15 -4.96
CA PRO A 368 2.73 -19.83 -3.82
C PRO A 368 4.25 -19.66 -3.78
N SER A 369 4.89 -19.73 -4.95
CA SER A 369 6.34 -19.57 -5.08
C SER A 369 6.88 -18.22 -4.63
N ASP A 370 6.03 -17.19 -4.58
CA ASP A 370 6.41 -15.85 -4.12
C ASP A 370 6.72 -15.84 -2.62
N PHE A 371 6.10 -16.77 -1.85
CA PHE A 371 6.33 -16.93 -0.42
C PHE A 371 7.44 -17.96 -0.11
N VAL A 372 7.71 -18.88 -1.01
CA VAL A 372 8.75 -19.92 -0.85
C VAL A 372 10.15 -19.37 -1.17
N LYS A 373 10.28 -18.65 -2.28
CA LYS A 373 11.59 -18.15 -2.73
C LYS A 373 12.31 -17.22 -1.76
N PRO A 374 11.65 -16.28 -1.04
CA PRO A 374 12.37 -15.50 -0.04
C PRO A 374 12.87 -16.37 1.12
N ILE A 375 12.17 -17.44 1.54
CA ILE A 375 12.66 -18.38 2.57
C ILE A 375 13.94 -19.06 2.08
N THR A 376 13.89 -19.68 0.91
CA THR A 376 15.05 -20.41 0.37
C THR A 376 16.25 -19.51 0.06
N ARG A 377 16.02 -18.24 -0.22
CA ARG A 377 17.07 -17.23 -0.37
C ARG A 377 17.66 -16.83 1.00
N ALA A 378 16.79 -16.59 2.00
CA ALA A 378 17.17 -16.25 3.35
C ALA A 378 18.07 -17.33 3.98
N ALA A 379 17.71 -18.60 3.81
CA ALA A 379 18.46 -19.75 4.32
C ALA A 379 19.89 -19.89 3.75
N LYS A 380 20.23 -19.16 2.69
CA LYS A 380 21.58 -19.19 2.08
C LYS A 380 22.53 -18.14 2.66
N ASN A 381 21.98 -17.14 3.35
CA ASN A 381 22.75 -16.05 3.93
C ASN A 381 22.21 -15.84 5.35
N THR A 382 22.72 -16.62 6.29
CA THR A 382 22.32 -16.58 7.69
C THR A 382 23.45 -16.09 8.56
N GLU A 383 23.10 -15.47 9.66
CA GLU A 383 24.00 -15.08 10.73
C GLU A 383 23.38 -15.40 12.10
N PRO A 384 24.17 -15.55 13.14
CA PRO A 384 23.65 -15.77 14.48
C PRO A 384 22.70 -14.64 14.91
N ILE A 385 21.55 -14.97 15.48
CA ILE A 385 20.57 -13.99 15.95
C ILE A 385 21.19 -12.98 16.90
N THR A 386 22.16 -13.39 17.70
CA THR A 386 22.89 -12.54 18.65
C THR A 386 23.80 -11.51 17.99
N GLU A 387 24.11 -11.65 16.72
CA GLU A 387 24.89 -10.67 15.95
C GLU A 387 23.99 -9.68 15.20
N TYR A 388 22.76 -10.12 14.88
CA TYR A 388 21.79 -9.29 14.15
C TYR A 388 20.91 -8.43 15.06
N CYS A 389 20.46 -8.99 16.20
CA CYS A 389 19.41 -8.39 17.04
C CYS A 389 19.97 -7.79 18.36
N ASP A 390 21.17 -7.18 18.34
CA ASP A 390 21.81 -6.53 19.52
C ASP A 390 21.16 -5.18 19.90
#